data_779ae29b7f7c0f96102e8373cffe3e5e
#
_entry.id   779ae29b7f7c0f96102e8373cffe3e5e
#
_cell.length_a   1.000
_cell.length_b   1.000
_cell.length_c   1.000
_cell.angle_alpha   90.00
_cell.angle_beta   90.00
_cell.angle_gamma   90.00
#
_symmetry.space_group_name_H-M   'P 1'
#
loop_
_entity.id
_entity.type
_entity.pdbx_description
1 polymer ?
#
loop_
_entity_poly.entity_id
_entity_poly.type
_entity_poly.pdbx_seq_one_letter_code
_entity_poly.pdbx_strand_id
1 'polypeptide(L)'
;MIVTCTRRKTVPAGDAVFPDERDVERAYGLWMERLAQARRGSPPMTAGELYTGQHWCRAVAAAARNGAEMWVISAGLGLLHASDPVVPYEATFSSMPFCHRTHWERLTTRPLSERRCTSLKMLMQTRPDDRFVVAASPVYLRAVESDLLAGRYTLRAPEQLTVVTSKGYQGSLKDSVRYTSAGMMKGLNTNMTGLNISYAVQLIGNEEDRSRTAHEVYA
;
A
#
# COMPACT_ATOMS: atom_id res chain seq x y z
N MET A 1 -3.88 -2.31 8.06
CA MET A 1 -2.56 -1.71 7.69
C MET A 1 -2.41 -1.70 6.19
N ILE A 2 -2.00 -0.58 5.58
CA ILE A 2 -1.81 -0.41 4.13
C ILE A 2 -0.35 -0.05 3.86
N VAL A 3 0.33 -0.81 3.00
CA VAL A 3 1.74 -0.60 2.63
C VAL A 3 1.91 -0.52 1.13
N THR A 4 3.07 -0.11 0.64
CA THR A 4 3.38 -0.16 -0.79
C THR A 4 3.98 -1.52 -1.16
N CYS A 5 3.80 -1.92 -2.42
CA CYS A 5 4.50 -3.06 -2.98
C CYS A 5 6.03 -2.87 -2.90
N THR A 6 6.75 -3.98 -2.82
CA THR A 6 8.22 -3.96 -2.79
C THR A 6 8.79 -4.32 -4.16
N ARG A 7 9.98 -3.79 -4.45
CA ARG A 7 10.74 -4.21 -5.64
C ARG A 7 11.20 -5.66 -5.51
N ARG A 8 11.58 -6.09 -4.30
CA ARG A 8 11.98 -7.48 -4.05
C ARG A 8 10.76 -8.40 -4.01
N LYS A 9 10.82 -9.46 -4.78
CA LYS A 9 9.81 -10.50 -4.89
C LYS A 9 10.45 -11.88 -4.72
N THR A 10 9.67 -12.85 -4.33
CA THR A 10 10.11 -14.25 -4.14
C THR A 10 10.35 -14.96 -5.47
N VAL A 11 9.65 -14.52 -6.53
CA VAL A 11 9.74 -15.09 -7.88
C VAL A 11 10.03 -13.96 -8.88
N PRO A 12 10.91 -14.17 -9.86
CA PRO A 12 11.16 -13.21 -10.94
C PRO A 12 9.91 -12.89 -11.76
N ALA A 13 9.84 -11.66 -12.26
CA ALA A 13 8.70 -11.17 -13.05
C ALA A 13 8.59 -11.82 -14.45
N GLY A 14 9.67 -12.44 -14.96
CA GLY A 14 9.72 -12.89 -16.34
C GLY A 14 9.44 -11.72 -17.30
N ASP A 15 8.53 -11.92 -18.25
CA ASP A 15 8.13 -10.91 -19.24
C ASP A 15 7.08 -9.92 -18.70
N ALA A 16 6.56 -10.14 -17.48
CA ALA A 16 5.60 -9.25 -16.85
C ALA A 16 6.27 -8.00 -16.24
N VAL A 17 6.99 -7.26 -17.08
CA VAL A 17 7.60 -5.96 -16.78
C VAL A 17 6.71 -4.86 -17.34
N PHE A 18 6.46 -3.80 -16.56
CA PHE A 18 5.63 -2.68 -17.02
C PHE A 18 6.22 -2.05 -18.29
N PRO A 19 5.40 -1.77 -19.35
CA PRO A 19 5.92 -1.28 -20.62
C PRO A 19 6.51 0.14 -20.50
N ASP A 20 7.58 0.41 -21.25
CA ASP A 20 8.11 1.77 -21.46
C ASP A 20 7.28 2.46 -22.55
N GLU A 21 6.15 3.02 -22.16
CA GLU A 21 5.19 3.69 -23.03
C GLU A 21 4.76 5.00 -22.37
N ARG A 22 4.64 6.06 -23.15
CA ARG A 22 4.30 7.41 -22.67
C ARG A 22 2.81 7.67 -22.60
N ASP A 23 2.05 7.04 -23.48
CA ASP A 23 0.58 7.12 -23.43
C ASP A 23 0.03 6.14 -22.39
N VAL A 24 -0.73 6.65 -21.42
CA VAL A 24 -1.22 5.87 -20.30
C VAL A 24 -2.21 4.79 -20.71
N GLU A 25 -3.06 5.04 -21.72
CA GLU A 25 -4.04 4.05 -22.18
C GLU A 25 -3.35 2.90 -22.91
N ARG A 26 -2.39 3.23 -23.76
CA ARG A 26 -1.59 2.23 -24.46
C ARG A 26 -0.70 1.44 -23.50
N ALA A 27 -0.07 2.11 -22.55
CA ALA A 27 0.69 1.45 -21.49
C ALA A 27 -0.18 0.46 -20.70
N TYR A 28 -1.40 0.89 -20.35
CA TYR A 28 -2.35 0.04 -19.64
C TYR A 28 -2.78 -1.17 -20.47
N GLY A 29 -3.11 -1.00 -21.76
CA GLY A 29 -3.47 -2.10 -22.66
C GLY A 29 -2.37 -3.15 -22.77
N LEU A 30 -1.14 -2.73 -23.08
CA LEU A 30 0.04 -3.61 -23.15
C LEU A 30 0.33 -4.31 -21.80
N TRP A 31 0.13 -3.59 -20.71
CA TRP A 31 0.29 -4.16 -19.38
C TRP A 31 -0.70 -5.28 -19.09
N MET A 32 -1.97 -5.09 -19.46
CA MET A 32 -3.02 -6.10 -19.34
C MET A 32 -2.69 -7.37 -20.10
N GLU A 33 -2.17 -7.24 -21.32
CA GLU A 33 -1.75 -8.38 -22.16
C GLU A 33 -0.61 -9.15 -21.51
N ARG A 34 0.44 -8.47 -21.02
CA ARG A 34 1.58 -9.09 -20.32
C ARG A 34 1.14 -9.85 -19.08
N LEU A 35 0.27 -9.26 -18.27
CA LEU A 35 -0.25 -9.92 -17.07
C LEU A 35 -1.16 -11.11 -17.42
N ALA A 36 -1.99 -11.02 -18.46
CA ALA A 36 -2.79 -12.13 -18.92
C ALA A 36 -1.93 -13.30 -19.40
N GLN A 37 -0.80 -13.01 -20.05
CA GLN A 37 0.17 -14.03 -20.43
C GLN A 37 0.87 -14.65 -19.22
N ALA A 38 1.33 -13.83 -18.28
CA ALA A 38 1.99 -14.31 -17.06
C ALA A 38 1.08 -15.25 -16.26
N ARG A 39 -0.22 -14.99 -16.19
CA ARG A 39 -1.21 -15.86 -15.52
C ARG A 39 -1.28 -17.27 -16.08
N ARG A 40 -1.04 -17.46 -17.39
CA ARG A 40 -1.07 -18.78 -18.01
C ARG A 40 0.14 -19.65 -17.65
N GLY A 41 1.26 -19.01 -17.31
CA GLY A 41 2.53 -19.70 -17.05
C GLY A 41 3.01 -19.67 -15.60
N SER A 42 2.32 -18.92 -14.70
CA SER A 42 2.77 -18.78 -13.31
C SER A 42 1.96 -19.69 -12.38
N PRO A 43 2.61 -20.29 -11.38
CA PRO A 43 1.88 -20.99 -10.33
C PRO A 43 1.01 -20.00 -9.54
N PRO A 44 -0.13 -20.45 -9.00
CA PRO A 44 -0.96 -19.62 -8.14
C PRO A 44 -0.17 -19.20 -6.89
N MET A 45 -0.19 -17.91 -6.58
CA MET A 45 0.39 -17.34 -5.36
C MET A 45 -0.40 -16.12 -4.91
N THR A 46 -0.27 -15.77 -3.65
CA THR A 46 -0.91 -14.58 -3.06
C THR A 46 0.04 -13.38 -3.06
N ALA A 47 -0.52 -12.17 -2.89
CA ALA A 47 0.30 -10.96 -2.71
C ALA A 47 1.20 -11.09 -1.47
N GLY A 48 0.73 -11.75 -0.41
CA GLY A 48 1.51 -12.03 0.80
C GLY A 48 2.76 -12.88 0.54
N GLU A 49 2.68 -13.85 -0.35
CA GLU A 49 3.78 -14.73 -0.75
C GLU A 49 4.71 -14.11 -1.77
N LEU A 50 4.19 -13.21 -2.62
CA LEU A 50 4.98 -12.59 -3.68
C LEU A 50 6.02 -11.59 -3.15
N TYR A 51 5.62 -10.71 -2.22
CA TYR A 51 6.50 -9.65 -1.75
C TYR A 51 7.47 -10.12 -0.69
N THR A 52 8.68 -9.55 -0.69
CA THR A 52 9.74 -9.88 0.27
C THR A 52 10.61 -8.66 0.60
N GLY A 53 11.58 -8.84 1.50
CA GLY A 53 12.49 -7.81 1.98
C GLY A 53 12.07 -7.22 3.33
N GLN A 54 12.99 -6.48 3.98
CA GLN A 54 12.81 -5.99 5.35
C GLN A 54 11.53 -5.19 5.58
N HIS A 55 11.19 -4.31 4.62
CA HIS A 55 9.97 -3.51 4.68
C HIS A 55 8.73 -4.41 4.77
N TRP A 56 8.64 -5.40 3.89
CA TRP A 56 7.52 -6.34 3.85
C TRP A 56 7.44 -7.21 5.09
N CYS A 57 8.55 -7.84 5.47
CA CYS A 57 8.61 -8.72 6.65
C CYS A 57 8.20 -7.99 7.94
N ARG A 58 8.60 -6.72 8.10
CA ARG A 58 8.19 -5.89 9.25
C ARG A 58 6.68 -5.62 9.23
N ALA A 59 6.11 -5.33 8.06
CA ALA A 59 4.68 -5.10 7.90
C ALA A 59 3.87 -6.36 8.26
N VAL A 60 4.26 -7.52 7.71
CA VAL A 60 3.61 -8.81 7.99
C VAL A 60 3.67 -9.16 9.47
N ALA A 61 4.85 -9.05 10.08
CA ALA A 61 5.02 -9.35 11.50
C ALA A 61 4.21 -8.41 12.41
N ALA A 62 4.08 -7.13 12.04
CA ALA A 62 3.28 -6.17 12.78
C ALA A 62 1.78 -6.47 12.62
N ALA A 63 1.31 -6.71 11.40
CA ALA A 63 -0.08 -7.05 11.13
C ALA A 63 -0.51 -8.31 11.91
N ALA A 64 0.32 -9.36 11.88
CA ALA A 64 0.04 -10.60 12.61
C ALA A 64 -0.03 -10.40 14.13
N ARG A 65 0.87 -9.59 14.72
CA ARG A 65 0.87 -9.32 16.16
C ARG A 65 -0.33 -8.51 16.63
N ASN A 66 -0.82 -7.62 15.78
CA ASN A 66 -1.91 -6.69 16.14
C ASN A 66 -3.25 -7.11 15.50
N GLY A 67 -3.41 -8.33 15.02
CA GLY A 67 -4.64 -8.79 14.38
C GLY A 67 -5.09 -7.93 13.19
N ALA A 68 -4.18 -7.19 12.58
CA ALA A 68 -4.50 -6.22 11.54
C ALA A 68 -4.47 -6.87 10.14
N GLU A 69 -5.45 -6.55 9.32
CA GLU A 69 -5.41 -6.92 7.91
C GLU A 69 -4.34 -6.15 7.14
N MET A 70 -3.73 -6.81 6.16
CA MET A 70 -2.73 -6.22 5.29
C MET A 70 -3.26 -5.95 3.89
N TRP A 71 -3.08 -4.70 3.47
CA TRP A 71 -3.39 -4.21 2.13
C TRP A 71 -2.14 -3.62 1.46
N VAL A 72 -2.08 -3.71 0.15
CA VAL A 72 -0.92 -3.29 -0.64
C VAL A 72 -1.33 -2.33 -1.74
N ILE A 73 -0.71 -1.16 -1.78
CA ILE A 73 -0.74 -0.24 -2.92
C ILE A 73 0.30 -0.73 -3.93
N SER A 74 -0.15 -1.32 -5.03
CA SER A 74 0.70 -1.82 -6.10
C SER A 74 0.64 -0.91 -7.32
N ALA A 75 1.81 -0.48 -7.81
CA ALA A 75 1.91 0.32 -9.04
C ALA A 75 1.51 -0.46 -10.30
N GLY A 76 1.56 -1.79 -10.27
CA GLY A 76 1.19 -2.65 -11.40
C GLY A 76 -0.18 -3.29 -11.28
N LEU A 77 -0.67 -3.51 -10.05
CA LEU A 77 -1.86 -4.31 -9.82
C LEU A 77 -3.00 -3.57 -9.10
N GLY A 78 -2.81 -2.31 -8.68
CA GLY A 78 -3.82 -1.55 -7.92
C GLY A 78 -3.84 -1.92 -6.43
N LEU A 79 -4.99 -1.83 -5.78
CA LEU A 79 -5.15 -2.21 -4.39
C LEU A 79 -5.29 -3.73 -4.27
N LEU A 80 -4.52 -4.33 -3.37
CA LEU A 80 -4.50 -5.76 -3.09
C LEU A 80 -4.69 -6.02 -1.60
N HIS A 81 -5.47 -7.03 -1.24
CA HIS A 81 -5.35 -7.68 0.05
C HIS A 81 -4.17 -8.68 0.02
N ALA A 82 -3.53 -8.93 1.16
CA ALA A 82 -2.39 -9.88 1.21
C ALA A 82 -2.74 -11.29 0.72
N SER A 83 -4.00 -11.71 0.82
CA SER A 83 -4.48 -13.02 0.31
C SER A 83 -5.02 -12.98 -1.12
N ASP A 84 -4.99 -11.83 -1.81
CA ASP A 84 -5.45 -11.77 -3.20
C ASP A 84 -4.50 -12.53 -4.13
N PRO A 85 -5.02 -13.28 -5.12
CA PRO A 85 -4.20 -13.98 -6.08
C PRO A 85 -3.48 -12.99 -7.00
N VAL A 86 -2.20 -13.23 -7.21
CA VAL A 86 -1.32 -12.40 -8.05
C VAL A 86 -0.41 -13.25 -8.93
N VAL A 87 0.19 -12.62 -9.91
CA VAL A 87 1.31 -13.17 -10.70
C VAL A 87 2.56 -12.37 -10.39
N PRO A 88 3.76 -12.95 -10.54
CA PRO A 88 5.01 -12.21 -10.49
C PRO A 88 5.03 -11.11 -11.56
N TYR A 89 5.50 -9.91 -11.19
CA TYR A 89 5.53 -8.75 -12.09
C TYR A 89 6.59 -7.75 -11.65
N GLU A 90 6.96 -6.82 -12.53
CA GLU A 90 7.80 -5.67 -12.21
C GLU A 90 7.09 -4.38 -12.65
N ALA A 91 6.77 -3.52 -11.69
CA ALA A 91 6.19 -2.19 -11.91
C ALA A 91 6.47 -1.27 -10.72
N THR A 92 6.80 -0.02 -10.98
CA THR A 92 6.93 1.02 -9.97
C THR A 92 6.50 2.37 -10.55
N PHE A 93 5.81 3.20 -9.78
CA PHE A 93 5.44 4.55 -10.23
C PHE A 93 6.66 5.38 -10.64
N SER A 94 7.80 5.20 -9.97
CA SER A 94 9.01 6.00 -10.28
C SER A 94 9.56 5.80 -11.69
N SER A 95 9.24 4.71 -12.37
CA SER A 95 9.67 4.44 -13.76
C SER A 95 8.60 4.79 -14.80
N MET A 96 7.40 5.21 -14.39
CA MET A 96 6.31 5.53 -15.31
C MET A 96 6.41 7.00 -15.78
N PRO A 97 6.44 7.26 -17.10
CA PRO A 97 6.66 8.60 -17.65
C PRO A 97 5.38 9.47 -17.73
N PHE A 98 4.28 9.05 -17.16
CA PHE A 98 2.98 9.73 -17.22
C PHE A 98 2.42 10.03 -15.82
N CYS A 99 1.24 10.63 -15.76
CA CYS A 99 0.55 10.93 -14.52
C CYS A 99 0.18 9.66 -13.75
N HIS A 100 0.82 9.45 -12.60
CA HIS A 100 0.62 8.25 -11.77
C HIS A 100 -0.81 8.14 -11.23
N ARG A 101 -1.49 9.28 -10.99
CA ARG A 101 -2.88 9.31 -10.56
C ARG A 101 -3.79 8.71 -11.61
N THR A 102 -3.63 9.10 -12.88
CA THR A 102 -4.42 8.55 -13.98
C THR A 102 -4.22 7.05 -14.10
N HIS A 103 -2.98 6.58 -13.95
CA HIS A 103 -2.72 5.13 -13.95
C HIS A 103 -3.38 4.42 -12.77
N TRP A 104 -3.29 4.99 -11.55
CA TRP A 104 -3.98 4.44 -10.38
C TRP A 104 -5.50 4.36 -10.59
N GLU A 105 -6.11 5.40 -11.14
CA GLU A 105 -7.53 5.43 -11.49
C GLU A 105 -7.90 4.30 -12.46
N ARG A 106 -7.05 3.99 -13.46
CA ARG A 106 -7.28 2.84 -14.36
C ARG A 106 -7.26 1.52 -13.62
N LEU A 107 -6.25 1.32 -12.77
CA LEU A 107 -6.12 0.09 -11.99
C LEU A 107 -7.28 -0.15 -11.02
N THR A 108 -7.88 0.91 -10.48
CA THR A 108 -8.99 0.84 -9.51
C THR A 108 -10.37 0.77 -10.17
N THR A 109 -10.57 1.39 -11.33
CA THR A 109 -11.84 1.36 -12.07
C THR A 109 -11.97 0.19 -13.02
N ARG A 110 -10.84 -0.36 -13.48
CA ARG A 110 -10.77 -1.53 -14.37
C ARG A 110 -9.81 -2.56 -13.79
N PRO A 111 -10.14 -3.17 -12.64
CA PRO A 111 -9.25 -4.11 -11.98
C PRO A 111 -8.96 -5.33 -12.86
N LEU A 112 -7.74 -5.83 -12.78
CA LEU A 112 -7.21 -6.93 -13.57
C LEU A 112 -7.84 -8.30 -13.26
N SER A 113 -8.56 -8.41 -12.15
CA SER A 113 -9.24 -9.62 -11.68
C SER A 113 -10.26 -9.24 -10.61
N GLU A 114 -11.16 -10.15 -10.32
CA GLU A 114 -12.01 -10.04 -9.13
C GLU A 114 -11.16 -9.89 -7.88
N ARG A 115 -11.51 -8.95 -7.03
CA ARG A 115 -10.81 -8.59 -5.81
C ARG A 115 -11.79 -8.29 -4.69
N ARG A 116 -11.33 -8.46 -3.45
CA ARG A 116 -12.11 -8.09 -2.26
C ARG A 116 -12.48 -6.62 -2.25
N CYS A 117 -11.56 -5.79 -2.73
CA CYS A 117 -11.74 -4.35 -2.82
C CYS A 117 -10.86 -3.79 -3.93
N THR A 118 -11.38 -2.86 -4.72
CA THR A 118 -10.67 -2.32 -5.88
C THR A 118 -10.01 -0.98 -5.63
N SER A 119 -10.43 -0.22 -4.59
CA SER A 119 -9.92 1.11 -4.30
C SER A 119 -9.84 1.38 -2.80
N LEU A 120 -9.02 2.36 -2.41
CA LEU A 120 -8.89 2.80 -1.02
C LEU A 120 -10.19 3.43 -0.51
N LYS A 121 -10.89 4.18 -1.38
CA LYS A 121 -12.22 4.70 -1.08
C LYS A 121 -13.20 3.58 -0.74
N MET A 122 -13.29 2.56 -1.60
CA MET A 122 -14.18 1.42 -1.37
C MET A 122 -13.84 0.68 -0.08
N LEU A 123 -12.54 0.47 0.19
CA LEU A 123 -12.08 -0.17 1.42
C LEU A 123 -12.54 0.58 2.67
N MET A 124 -12.35 1.90 2.71
CA MET A 124 -12.76 2.73 3.86
C MET A 124 -14.28 2.87 3.95
N GLN A 125 -14.97 2.98 2.82
CA GLN A 125 -16.43 3.07 2.77
C GLN A 125 -17.13 1.80 3.30
N THR A 126 -16.57 0.63 3.04
CA THR A 126 -17.11 -0.64 3.54
C THR A 126 -16.73 -0.93 4.99
N ARG A 127 -15.82 -0.17 5.56
CA ARG A 127 -15.29 -0.30 6.92
C ARG A 127 -15.14 1.05 7.62
N PRO A 128 -16.24 1.79 7.79
CA PRO A 128 -16.20 3.18 8.28
C PRO A 128 -15.77 3.31 9.75
N ASP A 129 -15.79 2.22 10.50
CA ASP A 129 -15.43 2.18 11.92
C ASP A 129 -13.95 1.73 12.13
N ASP A 130 -13.30 1.22 11.10
CA ASP A 130 -11.93 0.73 11.18
C ASP A 130 -10.90 1.88 11.21
N ARG A 131 -9.72 1.56 11.73
CA ARG A 131 -8.55 2.44 11.67
C ARG A 131 -7.62 2.02 10.54
N PHE A 132 -7.10 2.99 9.82
CA PHE A 132 -6.22 2.80 8.68
C PHE A 132 -4.87 3.47 8.92
N VAL A 133 -3.81 2.67 8.88
CA VAL A 133 -2.42 3.17 8.91
C VAL A 133 -1.78 2.88 7.56
N VAL A 134 -1.39 3.94 6.86
CA VAL A 134 -0.77 3.88 5.52
C VAL A 134 0.71 4.20 5.63
N ALA A 135 1.59 3.29 5.24
CA ALA A 135 3.04 3.53 5.15
C ALA A 135 3.47 3.58 3.68
N ALA A 136 3.75 4.77 3.17
CA ALA A 136 4.06 4.96 1.75
C ALA A 136 5.09 6.07 1.52
N SER A 137 5.84 5.97 0.40
CA SER A 137 6.70 7.07 -0.05
C SER A 137 5.88 8.20 -0.69
N PRO A 138 6.42 9.43 -0.79
CA PRO A 138 5.73 10.56 -1.42
C PRO A 138 5.26 10.29 -2.85
N VAL A 139 6.01 9.48 -3.62
CA VAL A 139 5.64 9.11 -5.01
C VAL A 139 4.34 8.29 -5.01
N TYR A 140 4.26 7.28 -4.16
CA TYR A 140 3.07 6.44 -4.02
C TYR A 140 1.89 7.23 -3.48
N LEU A 141 2.09 8.08 -2.47
CA LEU A 141 1.01 8.92 -1.94
C LEU A 141 0.43 9.86 -2.98
N ARG A 142 1.27 10.53 -3.79
CA ARG A 142 0.78 11.38 -4.87
C ARG A 142 -0.06 10.62 -5.90
N ALA A 143 0.27 9.36 -6.16
CA ALA A 143 -0.50 8.54 -7.10
C ALA A 143 -1.90 8.21 -6.56
N VAL A 144 -2.04 7.94 -5.26
CA VAL A 144 -3.28 7.47 -4.63
C VAL A 144 -4.02 8.53 -3.81
N GLU A 145 -3.53 9.77 -3.80
CA GLU A 145 -4.02 10.86 -2.94
C GLU A 145 -5.52 11.10 -3.06
N SER A 146 -6.05 11.19 -4.28
CA SER A 146 -7.47 11.44 -4.50
C SER A 146 -8.34 10.30 -3.96
N ASP A 147 -7.89 9.06 -4.12
CA ASP A 147 -8.59 7.87 -3.64
C ASP A 147 -8.56 7.79 -2.09
N LEU A 148 -7.41 8.08 -1.47
CA LEU A 148 -7.27 8.17 -0.01
C LEU A 148 -8.14 9.28 0.60
N LEU A 149 -8.16 10.46 -0.02
CA LEU A 149 -9.02 11.57 0.42
C LEU A 149 -10.49 11.19 0.33
N ALA A 150 -10.90 10.61 -0.79
CA ALA A 150 -12.28 10.18 -0.97
C ALA A 150 -12.66 9.09 0.06
N GLY A 151 -11.74 8.20 0.39
CA GLY A 151 -11.94 7.20 1.45
C GLY A 151 -12.04 7.83 2.84
N ARG A 152 -11.14 8.76 3.17
CA ARG A 152 -11.14 9.45 4.47
C ARG A 152 -12.49 10.10 4.79
N TYR A 153 -13.14 10.67 3.77
CA TYR A 153 -14.47 11.29 3.95
C TYR A 153 -15.60 10.30 4.25
N THR A 154 -15.37 9.00 4.08
CA THR A 154 -16.34 7.96 4.42
C THR A 154 -16.18 7.40 5.84
N LEU A 155 -15.09 7.74 6.52
CA LEU A 155 -14.81 7.32 7.89
C LEU A 155 -15.64 8.14 8.90
N ARG A 156 -15.90 7.57 10.07
CA ARG A 156 -16.62 8.23 11.16
C ARG A 156 -15.88 9.46 11.69
N ALA A 157 -14.55 9.36 11.75
CA ALA A 157 -13.70 10.44 12.22
C ALA A 157 -12.40 10.49 11.37
N PRO A 158 -11.92 11.70 11.03
CA PRO A 158 -10.73 11.86 10.21
C PRO A 158 -9.45 11.27 10.82
N GLU A 159 -9.40 11.13 12.14
CA GLU A 159 -8.27 10.56 12.92
C GLU A 159 -8.12 9.05 12.72
N GLN A 160 -9.13 8.38 12.17
CA GLN A 160 -9.05 6.96 11.81
C GLN A 160 -8.06 6.70 10.65
N LEU A 161 -7.71 7.72 9.87
CA LEU A 161 -6.66 7.63 8.85
C LEU A 161 -5.36 8.26 9.34
N THR A 162 -4.32 7.47 9.47
CA THR A 162 -2.94 7.92 9.69
C THR A 162 -2.05 7.57 8.51
N VAL A 163 -1.36 8.54 7.95
CA VAL A 163 -0.44 8.37 6.82
C VAL A 163 0.99 8.62 7.27
N VAL A 164 1.86 7.64 7.13
CA VAL A 164 3.29 7.73 7.49
C VAL A 164 4.12 7.89 6.22
N THR A 165 4.84 9.00 6.12
CA THR A 165 5.68 9.32 4.95
C THR A 165 6.81 10.29 5.29
N SER A 166 7.70 10.55 4.35
CA SER A 166 8.76 11.55 4.49
C SER A 166 8.28 12.97 4.15
N LYS A 167 9.05 13.99 4.58
CA LYS A 167 8.76 15.43 4.32
C LYS A 167 8.69 15.82 2.84
N GLY A 168 9.08 14.93 1.92
CA GLY A 168 8.92 15.15 0.47
C GLY A 168 7.46 15.08 -0.02
N TYR A 169 6.51 14.70 0.83
CA TYR A 169 5.09 14.79 0.54
C TYR A 169 4.52 16.12 1.06
N GLN A 170 3.85 16.87 0.18
CA GLN A 170 3.24 18.18 0.45
C GLN A 170 1.79 18.24 -0.10
N GLY A 171 1.09 17.12 -0.09
CA GLY A 171 -0.25 17.01 -0.65
C GLY A 171 -1.38 17.31 0.35
N SER A 172 -2.60 17.05 -0.09
CA SER A 172 -3.84 17.39 0.62
C SER A 172 -4.13 16.50 1.84
N LEU A 173 -3.39 15.42 2.04
CA LEU A 173 -3.50 14.53 3.22
C LEU A 173 -2.73 15.04 4.45
N LYS A 174 -2.19 16.27 4.44
CA LYS A 174 -1.29 16.82 5.46
C LYS A 174 -1.80 16.64 6.91
N ASP A 175 -3.11 16.77 7.12
CA ASP A 175 -3.73 16.66 8.45
C ASP A 175 -3.73 15.22 9.00
N SER A 176 -3.65 14.21 8.11
CA SER A 176 -3.51 12.80 8.46
C SER A 176 -2.05 12.32 8.50
N VAL A 177 -1.06 13.18 8.12
CA VAL A 177 0.33 12.76 7.95
C VAL A 177 1.10 12.79 9.26
N ARG A 178 1.91 11.75 9.46
CA ARG A 178 3.00 11.68 10.42
C ARG A 178 4.31 11.57 9.64
N TYR A 179 5.12 12.63 9.71
CA TYR A 179 6.36 12.71 8.95
C TYR A 179 7.50 11.94 9.62
N THR A 180 8.23 11.19 8.80
CA THR A 180 9.48 10.55 9.19
C THR A 180 10.68 11.43 8.86
N SER A 181 11.76 11.28 9.61
CA SER A 181 13.06 11.95 9.38
C SER A 181 14.21 11.00 9.65
N ALA A 182 15.38 11.29 9.05
CA ALA A 182 16.58 10.47 9.24
C ALA A 182 16.99 10.31 10.72
N GLY A 183 16.73 11.32 11.56
CA GLY A 183 17.01 11.26 12.99
C GLY A 183 16.26 10.15 13.73
N MET A 184 15.14 9.66 13.19
CA MET A 184 14.34 8.58 13.80
C MET A 184 14.93 7.18 13.55
N MET A 185 15.87 7.03 12.61
CA MET A 185 16.38 5.71 12.19
C MET A 185 17.00 4.92 13.34
N LYS A 186 17.80 5.58 14.20
CA LYS A 186 18.45 4.92 15.34
C LYS A 186 17.41 4.41 16.35
N GLY A 187 16.46 5.25 16.74
CA GLY A 187 15.40 4.88 17.70
C GLY A 187 14.47 3.78 17.19
N LEU A 188 14.24 3.74 15.87
CA LEU A 188 13.39 2.72 15.22
C LEU A 188 14.17 1.49 14.75
N ASN A 189 15.45 1.41 15.00
CA ASN A 189 16.35 0.35 14.55
C ASN A 189 16.12 0.00 13.06
N THR A 190 16.24 1.00 12.18
CA THR A 190 15.90 0.89 10.76
C THR A 190 16.83 1.74 9.88
N ASN A 191 16.68 1.62 8.58
CA ASN A 191 17.32 2.45 7.56
C ASN A 191 16.29 3.30 6.81
N MET A 192 16.73 4.14 5.87
CA MET A 192 15.84 5.02 5.09
C MET A 192 14.73 4.27 4.38
N THR A 193 15.01 3.08 3.83
CA THR A 193 14.00 2.26 3.11
C THR A 193 12.94 1.71 4.05
N GLY A 194 13.30 1.35 5.26
CA GLY A 194 12.40 0.80 6.27
C GLY A 194 11.74 1.85 7.18
N LEU A 195 12.09 3.13 7.04
CA LEU A 195 11.74 4.16 8.02
C LEU A 195 10.23 4.36 8.17
N ASN A 196 9.50 4.52 7.07
CA ASN A 196 8.05 4.73 7.10
C ASN A 196 7.32 3.55 7.72
N ILE A 197 7.69 2.32 7.34
CA ILE A 197 7.04 1.12 7.90
C ILE A 197 7.37 0.93 9.37
N SER A 198 8.62 1.18 9.80
CA SER A 198 9.01 1.03 11.20
C SER A 198 8.27 2.02 12.11
N TYR A 199 8.06 3.25 11.64
CA TYR A 199 7.28 4.24 12.37
C TYR A 199 5.79 3.89 12.40
N ALA A 200 5.23 3.42 11.29
CA ALA A 200 3.84 2.96 11.24
C ALA A 200 3.59 1.79 12.21
N VAL A 201 4.51 0.84 12.29
CA VAL A 201 4.47 -0.29 13.25
C VAL A 201 4.48 0.20 14.69
N GLN A 202 5.33 1.18 15.01
CA GLN A 202 5.37 1.78 16.35
C GLN A 202 4.04 2.46 16.72
N LEU A 203 3.43 3.18 15.77
CA LEU A 203 2.14 3.84 15.99
C LEU A 203 1.02 2.83 16.29
N ILE A 204 0.97 1.73 15.55
CA ILE A 204 -0.01 0.66 15.77
C ILE A 204 0.17 0.04 17.16
N GLY A 205 1.39 -0.31 17.55
CA GLY A 205 1.66 -0.89 18.87
C GLY A 205 1.33 0.03 20.04
N ASN A 206 1.66 1.32 19.95
CA ASN A 206 1.37 2.29 20.99
C ASN A 206 -0.14 2.54 21.19
N GLU A 207 -0.95 2.40 20.16
CA GLU A 207 -2.40 2.56 20.25
C GLU A 207 -3.06 1.36 20.93
N GLU A 208 -2.57 0.14 20.71
CA GLU A 208 -3.09 -1.05 21.41
C GLU A 208 -2.78 -1.01 22.91
N ASP A 209 -1.58 -0.58 23.29
CA ASP A 209 -1.22 -0.44 24.70
C ASP A 209 -2.13 0.56 25.40
N ARG A 210 -2.50 1.68 24.74
CA ARG A 210 -3.46 2.65 25.26
C ARG A 210 -4.87 2.09 25.38
N SER A 211 -5.31 1.29 24.43
CA SER A 211 -6.64 0.68 24.44
C SER A 211 -6.76 -0.38 25.56
N ARG A 212 -5.72 -1.17 25.78
CA ARG A 212 -5.65 -2.16 26.87
C ARG A 212 -5.68 -1.48 28.24
N THR A 213 -4.85 -0.44 28.42
CA THR A 213 -4.81 0.32 29.69
C THR A 213 -6.14 1.00 30.00
N ALA A 214 -6.86 1.49 28.99
CA ALA A 214 -8.18 2.07 29.15
C ALA A 214 -9.24 1.03 29.60
N HIS A 215 -9.17 -0.19 29.08
CA HIS A 215 -10.08 -1.28 29.51
C HIS A 215 -9.79 -1.78 30.92
N GLU A 216 -8.53 -1.81 31.36
CA GLU A 216 -8.15 -2.22 32.72
C GLU A 216 -8.52 -1.21 33.79
N VAL A 217 -8.69 0.07 33.44
CA VAL A 217 -9.09 1.13 34.38
C VAL A 217 -10.62 1.18 34.62
N TYR A 218 -11.40 0.57 33.73
CA TYR A 218 -12.89 0.55 33.83
C TYR A 218 -13.45 -0.86 34.12
N ALA A 219 -12.62 -1.86 34.39
CA ALA A 219 -13.02 -3.20 34.84
C ALA A 219 -12.81 -3.34 36.35
#